data_52d1aba1696609053e3f1044ce2023f2
#
_entry.id   52d1aba1696609053e3f1044ce2023f2
#
_cell.length_a   1.000
_cell.length_b   1.000
_cell.length_c   1.000
_cell.angle_alpha   90.00
_cell.angle_beta   90.00
_cell.angle_gamma   90.00
#
_symmetry.space_group_name_H-M   'P 1'
#
loop_
_entity.id
_entity.type
_entity.pdbx_description
1 polymer ?
#
loop_
_entity_poly.entity_id
_entity_poly.type
_entity_poly.pdbx_seq_one_letter_code
_entity_poly.pdbx_strand_id
1 'polypeptide(L)'
;AVGKTGALGSLAGAMYDTAGLEKALARMKQEGGGHPYNLNFFAHRTPSAERAQYEAWFAVLRPYFEAYRLTENDIPSGGGRQPFDADALACVERYRPPVASFHFGLPAPEYLQRVKATGAEVWSSATTVEEAVWLEQNGADVVIAQAWEAGGHRGWFLNRNPDSQSGLFALLPAVRKAVRLPVIAAGGVSDAAAVRAALELGASAVQVGTAFLLADEALTKPAHRAAIQTARPEDTVVTNLFSGGAARGLYNRFIREAGPMNDAALPFPLAGAAAGALKAATEKQGCYDFSPFWAGQNAGLCRPGSAAEIVERLCGGIER
;
A
#
# COMPACT_ATOMS: atom_id res chain seq x y z
N ALA A 1 8.56 -15.75 -6.21
CA ALA A 1 7.56 -16.80 -5.89
C ALA A 1 6.30 -16.60 -6.75
N VAL A 2 5.53 -15.51 -6.59
CA VAL A 2 4.25 -15.27 -7.29
C VAL A 2 4.37 -15.41 -8.82
N GLY A 3 5.37 -14.81 -9.46
CA GLY A 3 5.54 -14.90 -10.92
C GLY A 3 5.65 -16.34 -11.45
N LYS A 4 6.18 -17.27 -10.66
CA LYS A 4 6.29 -18.70 -11.04
C LYS A 4 4.94 -19.42 -11.14
N THR A 5 3.88 -18.82 -10.61
CA THR A 5 2.51 -19.38 -10.67
C THR A 5 1.72 -18.90 -11.89
N GLY A 6 2.29 -17.99 -12.69
CA GLY A 6 1.60 -17.31 -13.78
C GLY A 6 0.87 -16.02 -13.36
N ALA A 7 0.83 -15.71 -12.07
CA ALA A 7 0.29 -14.44 -11.58
C ALA A 7 1.36 -13.33 -11.61
N LEU A 8 0.92 -12.05 -11.66
CA LEU A 8 1.82 -10.91 -11.68
C LEU A 8 2.29 -10.59 -10.25
N GLY A 9 3.60 -10.81 -9.98
CA GLY A 9 4.22 -10.40 -8.73
C GLY A 9 4.49 -8.88 -8.69
N SER A 10 4.35 -8.26 -7.52
CA SER A 10 4.65 -6.83 -7.33
C SER A 10 5.84 -6.62 -6.41
N LEU A 11 6.78 -5.76 -6.83
CA LEU A 11 7.84 -5.23 -5.98
C LEU A 11 7.48 -3.80 -5.55
N ALA A 12 7.45 -3.57 -4.24
CA ALA A 12 7.15 -2.24 -3.69
C ALA A 12 8.41 -1.35 -3.73
N GLY A 13 8.70 -0.75 -4.88
CA GLY A 13 9.86 0.13 -5.10
C GLY A 13 9.91 1.31 -4.13
N ALA A 14 8.75 1.86 -3.77
CA ALA A 14 8.63 2.93 -2.77
C ALA A 14 9.13 2.56 -1.35
N MET A 15 9.48 1.31 -1.09
CA MET A 15 10.00 0.84 0.20
C MET A 15 11.53 0.86 0.28
N TYR A 16 12.21 1.12 -0.82
CA TYR A 16 13.66 1.09 -0.95
C TYR A 16 14.22 2.50 -1.16
N ASP A 17 15.45 2.70 -0.75
CA ASP A 17 16.32 3.72 -1.33
C ASP A 17 16.84 3.27 -2.70
N THR A 18 17.51 4.14 -3.44
CA THR A 18 18.00 3.85 -4.79
C THR A 18 18.90 2.62 -4.85
N ALA A 19 19.85 2.50 -3.92
CA ALA A 19 20.77 1.35 -3.87
C ALA A 19 20.06 0.04 -3.53
N GLY A 20 19.13 0.08 -2.59
CA GLY A 20 18.28 -1.07 -2.23
C GLY A 20 17.37 -1.52 -3.37
N LEU A 21 16.80 -0.56 -4.11
CA LEU A 21 15.96 -0.84 -5.27
C LEU A 21 16.78 -1.49 -6.39
N GLU A 22 17.95 -0.96 -6.73
CA GLU A 22 18.84 -1.56 -7.72
C GLU A 22 19.24 -3.00 -7.36
N LYS A 23 19.60 -3.22 -6.08
CA LYS A 23 19.93 -4.56 -5.58
C LYS A 23 18.75 -5.52 -5.71
N ALA A 24 17.54 -5.08 -5.35
CA ALA A 24 16.33 -5.89 -5.46
C ALA A 24 16.02 -6.24 -6.92
N LEU A 25 16.12 -5.27 -7.83
CA LEU A 25 15.87 -5.47 -9.26
C LEU A 25 16.94 -6.36 -9.92
N ALA A 26 18.21 -6.19 -9.57
CA ALA A 26 19.28 -7.06 -10.04
C ALA A 26 19.03 -8.52 -9.61
N ARG A 27 18.64 -8.74 -8.35
CA ARG A 27 18.27 -10.06 -7.85
C ARG A 27 17.05 -10.62 -8.59
N MET A 28 16.02 -9.83 -8.83
CA MET A 28 14.84 -10.26 -9.59
C MET A 28 15.22 -10.68 -11.02
N LYS A 29 16.14 -9.98 -11.67
CA LYS A 29 16.63 -10.32 -13.01
C LYS A 29 17.38 -11.64 -13.02
N GLN A 30 18.17 -11.93 -11.98
CA GLN A 30 18.95 -13.17 -11.86
C GLN A 30 18.10 -14.37 -11.45
N GLU A 31 17.21 -14.20 -10.46
CA GLU A 31 16.47 -15.30 -9.83
C GLU A 31 15.01 -15.41 -10.32
N GLY A 32 14.52 -14.39 -11.00
CA GLY A 32 13.09 -14.23 -11.36
C GLY A 32 12.62 -15.13 -12.51
N GLY A 33 13.53 -15.77 -13.24
CA GLY A 33 13.16 -16.69 -14.33
C GLY A 33 12.46 -16.03 -15.52
N GLY A 34 12.62 -14.72 -15.72
CA GLY A 34 12.00 -13.98 -16.82
C GLY A 34 10.49 -13.73 -16.66
N HIS A 35 9.88 -14.07 -15.53
CA HIS A 35 8.48 -13.81 -15.29
C HIS A 35 8.20 -12.30 -15.23
N PRO A 36 7.04 -11.84 -15.78
CA PRO A 36 6.64 -10.45 -15.66
C PRO A 36 6.40 -10.04 -14.22
N TYR A 37 6.66 -8.77 -13.92
CA TYR A 37 6.45 -8.21 -12.59
C TYR A 37 5.98 -6.76 -12.68
N ASN A 38 5.31 -6.31 -11.64
CA ASN A 38 4.94 -4.93 -11.40
C ASN A 38 5.96 -4.27 -10.47
N LEU A 39 6.41 -3.06 -10.82
CA LEU A 39 7.23 -2.22 -9.97
C LEU A 39 6.37 -1.05 -9.46
N ASN A 40 6.11 -0.99 -8.16
CA ASN A 40 5.17 -0.04 -7.57
C ASN A 40 5.88 1.13 -6.88
N PHE A 41 5.39 2.35 -7.11
CA PHE A 41 5.91 3.59 -6.53
C PHE A 41 4.80 4.46 -5.93
N PHE A 42 5.20 5.47 -5.15
CA PHE A 42 4.33 6.54 -4.69
C PHE A 42 4.52 7.80 -5.54
N ALA A 43 3.42 8.42 -5.93
CA ALA A 43 3.42 9.64 -6.74
C ALA A 43 3.00 10.89 -5.94
N HIS A 44 3.01 10.81 -4.60
CA HIS A 44 2.65 11.91 -3.73
C HIS A 44 3.61 13.10 -3.88
N ARG A 45 3.14 14.28 -3.54
CA ARG A 45 3.99 15.45 -3.33
C ARG A 45 4.40 15.49 -1.86
N THR A 46 5.70 15.65 -1.60
CA THR A 46 6.19 15.82 -0.23
C THR A 46 5.71 17.17 0.30
N PRO A 47 4.89 17.21 1.36
CA PRO A 47 4.45 18.46 1.93
C PRO A 47 5.57 19.12 2.76
N SER A 48 5.46 20.42 2.96
CA SER A 48 6.15 21.11 4.05
C SER A 48 5.24 21.13 5.29
N ALA A 49 5.83 21.18 6.46
CA ALA A 49 5.12 21.39 7.70
C ALA A 49 5.81 22.51 8.50
N GLU A 50 5.02 23.34 9.15
CA GLU A 50 5.51 24.40 10.02
C GLU A 50 5.91 23.85 11.39
N ARG A 51 6.78 24.59 12.10
CA ARG A 51 7.24 24.19 13.44
C ARG A 51 6.08 23.91 14.42
N ALA A 52 5.04 24.73 14.39
CA ALA A 52 3.86 24.54 15.23
C ALA A 52 3.15 23.20 14.99
N GLN A 53 3.13 22.72 13.74
CA GLN A 53 2.56 21.42 13.39
C GLN A 53 3.42 20.28 13.94
N TYR A 54 4.76 20.39 13.88
CA TYR A 54 5.66 19.43 14.51
C TYR A 54 5.46 19.38 16.03
N GLU A 55 5.35 20.55 16.68
CA GLU A 55 5.13 20.66 18.13
C GLU A 55 3.78 20.05 18.53
N ALA A 56 2.71 20.29 17.74
CA ALA A 56 1.39 19.71 17.98
C ALA A 56 1.42 18.18 17.85
N TRP A 57 2.04 17.65 16.80
CA TRP A 57 2.19 16.21 16.62
C TRP A 57 3.04 15.58 17.73
N PHE A 58 4.17 16.19 18.07
CA PHE A 58 5.00 15.69 19.16
C PHE A 58 4.29 15.73 20.53
N ALA A 59 3.43 16.71 20.78
CA ALA A 59 2.62 16.77 22.00
C ALA A 59 1.73 15.53 22.17
N VAL A 60 1.16 15.00 21.09
CA VAL A 60 0.41 13.73 21.08
C VAL A 60 1.30 12.53 21.42
N LEU A 61 2.55 12.53 20.93
CA LEU A 61 3.48 11.42 21.12
C LEU A 61 4.24 11.46 22.45
N ARG A 62 4.37 12.63 23.05
CA ARG A 62 5.19 12.88 24.26
C ARG A 62 4.94 11.87 25.40
N PRO A 63 3.70 11.56 25.80
CA PRO A 63 3.46 10.60 26.89
C PRO A 63 4.07 9.21 26.58
N TYR A 64 4.06 8.81 25.33
CA TYR A 64 4.64 7.53 24.92
C TYR A 64 6.16 7.60 24.86
N PHE A 65 6.72 8.70 24.35
CA PHE A 65 8.17 8.92 24.34
C PHE A 65 8.73 8.87 25.75
N GLU A 66 8.12 9.57 26.70
CA GLU A 66 8.50 9.55 28.12
C GLU A 66 8.41 8.14 28.72
N ALA A 67 7.32 7.42 28.46
CA ALA A 67 7.13 6.05 28.96
C ALA A 67 8.22 5.07 28.49
N TYR A 68 8.74 5.28 27.27
CA TYR A 68 9.79 4.45 26.68
C TYR A 68 11.18 5.09 26.75
N ARG A 69 11.34 6.19 27.50
CA ARG A 69 12.60 6.95 27.70
C ARG A 69 13.23 7.45 26.41
N LEU A 70 12.37 7.86 25.48
CA LEU A 70 12.76 8.49 24.22
C LEU A 70 12.67 10.01 24.32
N THR A 71 13.43 10.70 23.48
CA THR A 71 13.45 12.15 23.34
C THR A 71 13.27 12.53 21.86
N GLU A 72 13.12 13.81 21.56
CA GLU A 72 13.09 14.29 20.16
C GLU A 72 14.37 13.98 19.39
N ASN A 73 15.50 13.82 20.08
CA ASN A 73 16.77 13.44 19.45
C ASN A 73 16.79 12.01 18.90
N ASP A 74 15.86 11.17 19.36
CA ASP A 74 15.72 9.79 18.86
C ASP A 74 14.90 9.73 17.54
N ILE A 75 14.31 10.85 17.13
CA ILE A 75 13.59 10.95 15.86
C ILE A 75 14.62 11.10 14.73
N PRO A 76 14.65 10.19 13.75
CA PRO A 76 15.59 10.29 12.64
C PRO A 76 15.40 11.60 11.86
N SER A 77 16.51 12.30 11.60
CA SER A 77 16.52 13.45 10.70
C SER A 77 16.39 12.96 9.25
N GLY A 78 15.40 13.47 8.55
CA GLY A 78 15.08 13.01 7.18
C GLY A 78 14.42 11.64 7.25
N GLY A 79 13.41 11.41 6.53
CA GLY A 79 12.73 10.14 6.60
C GLY A 79 11.31 10.28 6.12
N GLY A 80 10.75 9.22 5.72
CA GLY A 80 9.48 9.14 5.08
C GLY A 80 9.64 8.48 3.72
N ARG A 81 8.53 8.14 3.15
CA ARG A 81 8.50 7.53 1.83
C ARG A 81 8.81 8.59 0.78
N GLN A 82 9.85 8.35 -0.02
CA GLN A 82 10.16 9.23 -1.13
C GLN A 82 9.14 9.04 -2.26
N PRO A 83 8.68 10.13 -2.88
CA PRO A 83 7.90 10.03 -4.10
C PRO A 83 8.79 9.53 -5.25
N PHE A 84 8.15 9.11 -6.35
CA PHE A 84 8.84 8.77 -7.58
C PHE A 84 9.65 9.96 -8.09
N ASP A 85 10.95 9.76 -8.24
CA ASP A 85 11.94 10.79 -8.57
C ASP A 85 12.81 10.36 -9.78
N ALA A 86 13.84 11.16 -10.07
CA ALA A 86 14.75 10.91 -11.17
C ALA A 86 15.55 9.60 -11.00
N ASP A 87 15.91 9.23 -9.78
CA ASP A 87 16.64 8.00 -9.50
C ASP A 87 15.77 6.76 -9.69
N ALA A 88 14.52 6.81 -9.19
CA ALA A 88 13.54 5.77 -9.41
C ALA A 88 13.22 5.60 -10.90
N LEU A 89 13.12 6.72 -11.64
CA LEU A 89 12.94 6.71 -13.09
C LEU A 89 14.13 6.04 -13.81
N ALA A 90 15.37 6.37 -13.41
CA ALA A 90 16.57 5.73 -13.98
C ALA A 90 16.57 4.21 -13.77
N CYS A 91 16.07 3.73 -12.62
CA CYS A 91 15.85 2.29 -12.39
C CYS A 91 14.80 1.71 -13.35
N VAL A 92 13.67 2.39 -13.57
CA VAL A 92 12.64 1.94 -14.52
C VAL A 92 13.19 1.88 -15.95
N GLU A 93 13.93 2.89 -16.39
CA GLU A 93 14.57 2.92 -17.71
C GLU A 93 15.59 1.80 -17.90
N ARG A 94 16.38 1.50 -16.87
CA ARG A 94 17.41 0.45 -16.90
C ARG A 94 16.84 -0.96 -16.87
N TYR A 95 15.84 -1.21 -16.02
CA TYR A 95 15.31 -2.56 -15.79
C TYR A 95 14.06 -2.88 -16.62
N ARG A 96 13.41 -1.85 -17.18
CA ARG A 96 12.25 -1.95 -18.09
C ARG A 96 11.20 -2.93 -17.60
N PRO A 97 10.59 -2.70 -16.41
CA PRO A 97 9.55 -3.57 -15.90
C PRO A 97 8.37 -3.57 -16.88
N PRO A 98 7.68 -4.71 -17.09
CA PRO A 98 6.48 -4.75 -17.92
C PRO A 98 5.37 -3.83 -17.40
N VAL A 99 5.29 -3.65 -16.07
CA VAL A 99 4.31 -2.79 -15.41
C VAL A 99 5.01 -1.88 -14.43
N ALA A 100 4.72 -0.58 -14.51
CA ALA A 100 5.06 0.42 -13.49
C ALA A 100 3.75 0.94 -12.88
N SER A 101 3.52 0.66 -11.60
CA SER A 101 2.30 1.12 -10.94
C SER A 101 2.57 2.25 -9.96
N PHE A 102 1.57 3.10 -9.78
CA PHE A 102 1.64 4.28 -8.93
C PHE A 102 0.52 4.31 -7.90
N HIS A 103 0.81 4.86 -6.76
CA HIS A 103 -0.12 5.12 -5.68
C HIS A 103 -0.11 6.61 -5.37
N PHE A 104 -1.25 7.21 -5.07
CA PHE A 104 -1.44 8.67 -4.92
C PHE A 104 -1.38 9.46 -6.24
N GLY A 105 -2.02 8.95 -7.29
CA GLY A 105 -2.07 9.58 -8.62
C GLY A 105 -0.95 9.08 -9.55
N LEU A 106 -0.49 9.96 -10.42
CA LEU A 106 0.57 9.70 -11.41
C LEU A 106 1.78 10.59 -11.13
N PRO A 107 2.99 10.19 -11.55
CA PRO A 107 4.17 11.06 -11.47
C PRO A 107 4.03 12.27 -12.39
N ALA A 108 4.97 13.22 -12.30
CA ALA A 108 5.03 14.38 -13.18
C ALA A 108 4.98 13.96 -14.67
N PRO A 109 4.31 14.73 -15.54
CA PRO A 109 4.06 14.34 -16.94
C PRO A 109 5.34 13.96 -17.71
N GLU A 110 6.45 14.65 -17.46
CA GLU A 110 7.75 14.36 -18.07
C GLU A 110 8.29 12.98 -17.64
N TYR A 111 8.09 12.59 -16.38
CA TYR A 111 8.48 11.27 -15.89
C TYR A 111 7.54 10.19 -16.43
N LEU A 112 6.24 10.46 -16.46
CA LEU A 112 5.26 9.54 -17.02
C LEU A 112 5.56 9.19 -18.47
N GLN A 113 5.88 10.19 -19.31
CA GLN A 113 6.25 9.98 -20.70
C GLN A 113 7.50 9.08 -20.82
N ARG A 114 8.51 9.29 -19.99
CA ARG A 114 9.74 8.48 -19.99
C ARG A 114 9.48 7.05 -19.52
N VAL A 115 8.63 6.85 -18.50
CA VAL A 115 8.19 5.52 -18.08
C VAL A 115 7.51 4.80 -19.25
N LYS A 116 6.56 5.44 -19.92
CA LYS A 116 5.88 4.85 -21.10
C LYS A 116 6.82 4.56 -22.28
N ALA A 117 7.83 5.39 -22.48
CA ALA A 117 8.86 5.17 -23.51
C ALA A 117 9.70 3.91 -23.26
N THR A 118 9.72 3.36 -22.05
CA THR A 118 10.35 2.06 -21.77
C THR A 118 9.52 0.87 -22.30
N GLY A 119 8.26 1.08 -22.65
CA GLY A 119 7.30 0.04 -22.99
C GLY A 119 6.51 -0.50 -21.80
N ALA A 120 6.68 0.06 -20.59
CA ALA A 120 5.92 -0.34 -19.43
C ALA A 120 4.46 0.13 -19.51
N GLU A 121 3.52 -0.73 -19.14
CA GLU A 121 2.16 -0.30 -18.83
C GLU A 121 2.14 0.49 -17.53
N VAL A 122 1.40 1.59 -17.53
CA VAL A 122 1.24 2.48 -16.37
C VAL A 122 -0.08 2.19 -15.68
N TRP A 123 -0.02 1.65 -14.48
CA TRP A 123 -1.19 1.38 -13.65
C TRP A 123 -1.25 2.38 -12.50
N SER A 124 -2.46 2.78 -12.05
CA SER A 124 -2.57 3.61 -10.85
C SER A 124 -3.84 3.35 -10.06
N SER A 125 -3.75 3.60 -8.74
CA SER A 125 -4.85 3.38 -7.81
C SER A 125 -5.82 4.56 -7.81
N ALA A 126 -7.12 4.26 -7.91
CA ALA A 126 -8.23 5.18 -7.70
C ALA A 126 -9.10 4.70 -6.55
N THR A 127 -9.52 5.61 -5.67
CA THR A 127 -10.41 5.33 -4.54
C THR A 127 -11.83 5.85 -4.78
N THR A 128 -12.00 6.65 -5.82
CA THR A 128 -13.29 7.22 -6.27
C THR A 128 -13.41 7.15 -7.78
N VAL A 129 -14.63 7.33 -8.29
CA VAL A 129 -14.90 7.42 -9.73
C VAL A 129 -14.19 8.61 -10.36
N GLU A 130 -14.18 9.76 -9.66
CA GLU A 130 -13.50 10.97 -10.13
C GLU A 130 -12.00 10.74 -10.34
N GLU A 131 -11.34 10.07 -9.38
CA GLU A 131 -9.94 9.69 -9.50
C GLU A 131 -9.69 8.74 -10.68
N ALA A 132 -10.58 7.77 -10.91
CA ALA A 132 -10.45 6.85 -12.04
C ALA A 132 -10.55 7.56 -13.39
N VAL A 133 -11.51 8.48 -13.54
CA VAL A 133 -11.66 9.31 -14.75
C VAL A 133 -10.44 10.19 -14.95
N TRP A 134 -9.93 10.80 -13.87
CA TRP A 134 -8.72 11.60 -13.95
C TRP A 134 -7.51 10.78 -14.40
N LEU A 135 -7.34 9.55 -13.88
CA LEU A 135 -6.25 8.66 -14.29
C LEU A 135 -6.31 8.31 -15.79
N GLU A 136 -7.49 7.99 -16.30
CA GLU A 136 -7.68 7.74 -17.73
C GLU A 136 -7.29 8.95 -18.59
N GLN A 137 -7.74 10.14 -18.19
CA GLN A 137 -7.46 11.39 -18.92
C GLN A 137 -5.98 11.81 -18.86
N ASN A 138 -5.26 11.38 -17.83
CA ASN A 138 -3.86 11.76 -17.60
C ASN A 138 -2.86 10.65 -17.94
N GLY A 139 -3.30 9.58 -18.62
CA GLY A 139 -2.40 8.65 -19.27
C GLY A 139 -2.08 7.37 -18.49
N ALA A 140 -2.89 6.97 -17.53
CA ALA A 140 -2.87 5.60 -17.04
C ALA A 140 -3.31 4.63 -18.15
N ASP A 141 -2.81 3.41 -18.12
CA ASP A 141 -3.22 2.32 -19.03
C ASP A 141 -4.19 1.36 -18.32
N VAL A 142 -4.13 1.28 -16.98
CA VAL A 142 -5.01 0.45 -16.15
C VAL A 142 -5.33 1.20 -14.86
N VAL A 143 -6.58 1.09 -14.39
CA VAL A 143 -7.03 1.63 -13.09
C VAL A 143 -7.10 0.51 -12.06
N ILE A 144 -6.51 0.71 -10.90
CA ILE A 144 -6.67 -0.15 -9.73
C ILE A 144 -7.75 0.46 -8.83
N ALA A 145 -8.97 -0.06 -8.88
CA ALA A 145 -10.07 0.38 -8.03
C ALA A 145 -9.83 -0.09 -6.59
N GLN A 146 -9.30 0.80 -5.75
CA GLN A 146 -9.00 0.50 -4.36
C GLN A 146 -10.22 0.77 -3.48
N ALA A 147 -10.94 -0.28 -3.15
CA ALA A 147 -12.10 -0.24 -2.29
C ALA A 147 -11.76 0.06 -0.82
N TRP A 148 -12.77 0.48 -0.04
CA TRP A 148 -12.58 0.86 1.38
C TRP A 148 -12.04 -0.27 2.25
N GLU A 149 -12.29 -1.52 1.89
CA GLU A 149 -11.82 -2.72 2.58
C GLU A 149 -10.31 -2.96 2.47
N ALA A 150 -9.63 -2.29 1.54
CA ALA A 150 -8.21 -2.52 1.28
C ALA A 150 -7.33 -2.15 2.48
N GLY A 151 -6.35 -3.00 2.78
CA GLY A 151 -5.31 -2.74 3.77
C GLY A 151 -4.23 -1.77 3.28
N GLY A 152 -3.50 -1.15 4.22
CA GLY A 152 -2.48 -0.16 3.92
C GLY A 152 -3.05 1.19 3.53
N HIS A 153 -2.20 2.03 2.94
CA HIS A 153 -2.55 3.42 2.62
C HIS A 153 -3.69 3.52 1.61
N ARG A 154 -4.60 4.48 1.87
CA ARG A 154 -5.59 4.91 0.88
C ARG A 154 -4.88 5.65 -0.24
N GLY A 155 -5.10 5.21 -1.48
CA GLY A 155 -4.47 5.79 -2.66
C GLY A 155 -5.05 7.12 -3.14
N TRP A 156 -5.93 7.73 -2.36
CA TRP A 156 -6.62 8.97 -2.71
C TRP A 156 -5.68 10.15 -2.98
N PHE A 157 -6.00 10.95 -3.97
CA PHE A 157 -5.15 12.08 -4.38
C PHE A 157 -5.93 13.33 -4.81
N LEU A 158 -7.19 13.20 -5.20
CA LEU A 158 -8.07 14.35 -5.49
C LEU A 158 -8.89 14.75 -4.29
N ASN A 159 -9.49 13.78 -3.59
CA ASN A 159 -10.34 14.04 -2.44
C ASN A 159 -9.95 13.12 -1.29
N ARG A 160 -9.60 13.71 -0.13
CA ARG A 160 -9.18 12.98 1.07
C ARG A 160 -10.29 12.87 2.12
N ASN A 161 -11.55 12.99 1.70
CA ASN A 161 -12.68 12.82 2.60
C ASN A 161 -13.02 11.32 2.76
N PRO A 162 -12.98 10.77 3.98
CA PRO A 162 -13.39 9.38 4.24
C PRO A 162 -14.83 9.08 3.83
N ASP A 163 -15.74 10.06 3.91
CA ASP A 163 -17.16 9.89 3.56
C ASP A 163 -17.37 9.67 2.04
N SER A 164 -16.40 10.03 1.21
CA SER A 164 -16.42 9.76 -0.23
C SER A 164 -15.99 8.35 -0.61
N GLN A 165 -15.56 7.55 0.36
CA GLN A 165 -15.01 6.23 0.10
C GLN A 165 -16.09 5.15 0.07
N SER A 166 -15.92 4.18 -0.84
CA SER A 166 -16.90 3.12 -1.07
C SER A 166 -16.27 1.73 -0.95
N GLY A 167 -17.07 0.77 -0.52
CA GLY A 167 -16.72 -0.65 -0.59
C GLY A 167 -16.69 -1.16 -2.03
N LEU A 168 -16.12 -2.36 -2.22
CA LEU A 168 -15.85 -2.92 -3.55
C LEU A 168 -17.11 -3.06 -4.40
N PHE A 169 -18.22 -3.51 -3.83
CA PHE A 169 -19.49 -3.70 -4.54
C PHE A 169 -20.11 -2.41 -5.08
N ALA A 170 -19.82 -1.27 -4.48
CA ALA A 170 -20.27 0.04 -4.97
C ALA A 170 -19.24 0.69 -5.90
N LEU A 171 -17.95 0.66 -5.52
CA LEU A 171 -16.88 1.33 -6.27
C LEU A 171 -16.65 0.70 -7.64
N LEU A 172 -16.50 -0.62 -7.71
CA LEU A 172 -16.06 -1.30 -8.92
C LEU A 172 -17.04 -1.14 -10.11
N PRO A 173 -18.36 -1.37 -9.97
CA PRO A 173 -19.29 -1.14 -11.08
C PRO A 173 -19.37 0.32 -11.50
N ALA A 174 -19.27 1.26 -10.54
CA ALA A 174 -19.28 2.68 -10.84
C ALA A 174 -18.04 3.12 -11.64
N VAL A 175 -16.85 2.66 -11.26
CA VAL A 175 -15.60 2.92 -12.01
C VAL A 175 -15.68 2.28 -13.40
N ARG A 176 -16.11 1.01 -13.50
CA ARG A 176 -16.25 0.30 -14.79
C ARG A 176 -17.18 1.01 -15.77
N LYS A 177 -18.23 1.65 -15.27
CA LYS A 177 -19.15 2.45 -16.11
C LYS A 177 -18.53 3.76 -16.57
N ALA A 178 -17.61 4.33 -15.77
CA ALA A 178 -17.08 5.68 -15.98
C ALA A 178 -15.83 5.72 -16.88
N VAL A 179 -15.05 4.62 -16.93
CA VAL A 179 -13.79 4.56 -17.70
C VAL A 179 -13.83 3.41 -18.72
N ARG A 180 -13.01 3.56 -19.77
CA ARG A 180 -12.83 2.54 -20.81
C ARG A 180 -11.65 1.61 -20.52
N LEU A 181 -10.73 2.05 -19.67
CA LEU A 181 -9.54 1.29 -19.28
C LEU A 181 -9.91 -0.02 -18.58
N PRO A 182 -9.04 -1.04 -18.64
CA PRO A 182 -9.15 -2.19 -17.76
C PRO A 182 -9.14 -1.75 -16.30
N VAL A 183 -9.97 -2.39 -15.46
CA VAL A 183 -10.06 -2.10 -14.04
C VAL A 183 -9.69 -3.32 -13.22
N ILE A 184 -8.74 -3.16 -12.31
CA ILE A 184 -8.31 -4.17 -11.35
C ILE A 184 -9.01 -3.90 -10.02
N ALA A 185 -9.67 -4.89 -9.44
CA ALA A 185 -10.30 -4.77 -8.14
C ALA A 185 -9.27 -4.98 -7.02
N ALA A 186 -9.21 -4.07 -6.04
CA ALA A 186 -8.33 -4.17 -4.88
C ALA A 186 -9.08 -3.87 -3.58
N GLY A 187 -8.97 -4.75 -2.60
CA GLY A 187 -9.64 -4.66 -1.30
C GLY A 187 -10.78 -5.67 -1.15
N GLY A 188 -10.89 -6.27 0.02
CA GLY A 188 -11.92 -7.27 0.33
C GLY A 188 -11.75 -8.65 -0.34
N VAL A 189 -10.72 -8.84 -1.17
CA VAL A 189 -10.47 -10.10 -1.88
C VAL A 189 -9.51 -10.97 -1.08
N SER A 190 -9.99 -12.15 -0.62
CA SER A 190 -9.21 -13.07 0.22
C SER A 190 -9.31 -14.55 -0.21
N ASP A 191 -10.25 -14.88 -1.08
CA ASP A 191 -10.54 -16.23 -1.55
C ASP A 191 -11.10 -16.25 -2.97
N ALA A 192 -11.32 -17.45 -3.52
CA ALA A 192 -11.83 -17.64 -4.87
C ALA A 192 -13.25 -17.08 -5.06
N ALA A 193 -14.09 -17.09 -4.03
CA ALA A 193 -15.45 -16.55 -4.12
C ALA A 193 -15.41 -15.03 -4.31
N ALA A 194 -14.55 -14.32 -3.55
CA ALA A 194 -14.35 -12.90 -3.70
C ALA A 194 -13.72 -12.55 -5.06
N VAL A 195 -12.79 -13.38 -5.58
CA VAL A 195 -12.24 -13.19 -6.93
C VAL A 195 -13.33 -13.32 -7.99
N ARG A 196 -14.15 -14.38 -7.97
CA ARG A 196 -15.28 -14.54 -8.92
C ARG A 196 -16.25 -13.38 -8.84
N ALA A 197 -16.64 -12.95 -7.63
CA ALA A 197 -17.53 -11.82 -7.44
C ALA A 197 -16.96 -10.53 -8.05
N ALA A 198 -15.67 -10.25 -7.89
CA ALA A 198 -15.01 -9.09 -8.50
C ALA A 198 -15.02 -9.17 -10.05
N LEU A 199 -14.76 -10.34 -10.62
CA LEU A 199 -14.81 -10.56 -12.07
C LEU A 199 -16.24 -10.38 -12.62
N GLU A 200 -17.26 -10.92 -11.94
CA GLU A 200 -18.67 -10.73 -12.30
C GLU A 200 -19.12 -9.27 -12.22
N LEU A 201 -18.55 -8.48 -11.30
CA LEU A 201 -18.76 -7.03 -11.21
C LEU A 201 -18.02 -6.24 -12.29
N GLY A 202 -17.28 -6.93 -13.16
CA GLY A 202 -16.62 -6.34 -14.33
C GLY A 202 -15.14 -6.01 -14.13
N ALA A 203 -14.47 -6.50 -13.08
CA ALA A 203 -13.03 -6.39 -12.98
C ALA A 203 -12.33 -7.20 -14.08
N SER A 204 -11.25 -6.66 -14.63
CA SER A 204 -10.36 -7.39 -15.56
C SER A 204 -9.40 -8.33 -14.82
N ALA A 205 -9.10 -8.01 -13.55
CA ALA A 205 -8.25 -8.78 -12.66
C ALA A 205 -8.49 -8.35 -11.19
N VAL A 206 -7.81 -9.03 -10.27
CA VAL A 206 -7.80 -8.65 -8.84
C VAL A 206 -6.37 -8.40 -8.35
N GLN A 207 -6.20 -7.44 -7.43
CA GLN A 207 -4.96 -7.20 -6.71
C GLN A 207 -5.14 -7.57 -5.24
N VAL A 208 -4.37 -8.55 -4.78
CA VAL A 208 -4.47 -9.10 -3.43
C VAL A 208 -3.19 -8.79 -2.66
N GLY A 209 -3.31 -8.19 -1.48
CA GLY A 209 -2.17 -7.85 -0.61
C GLY A 209 -2.13 -8.68 0.67
N THR A 210 -3.17 -8.56 1.51
CA THR A 210 -3.17 -9.09 2.89
C THR A 210 -2.94 -10.60 2.95
N ALA A 211 -3.49 -11.38 2.02
CA ALA A 211 -3.29 -12.83 1.99
C ALA A 211 -1.80 -13.19 1.83
N PHE A 212 -1.05 -12.43 1.04
CA PHE A 212 0.39 -12.66 0.83
C PHE A 212 1.27 -12.23 2.01
N LEU A 213 0.75 -11.51 3.00
CA LEU A 213 1.45 -11.30 4.27
C LEU A 213 1.61 -12.61 5.06
N LEU A 214 0.79 -13.62 4.76
CA LEU A 214 0.87 -14.95 5.34
C LEU A 214 1.63 -15.95 4.44
N ALA A 215 2.17 -15.51 3.30
CA ALA A 215 3.02 -16.36 2.46
C ALA A 215 4.29 -16.77 3.20
N ASP A 216 4.76 -18.01 2.99
CA ASP A 216 5.97 -18.53 3.62
C ASP A 216 7.21 -17.73 3.22
N GLU A 217 7.22 -17.20 2.00
CA GLU A 217 8.28 -16.36 1.45
C GLU A 217 8.22 -14.91 1.91
N ALA A 218 7.14 -14.48 2.61
CA ALA A 218 6.98 -13.11 3.07
C ALA A 218 7.82 -12.82 4.31
N LEU A 219 8.43 -11.63 4.35
CA LEU A 219 9.20 -11.15 5.51
C LEU A 219 8.31 -10.55 6.61
N THR A 220 7.03 -10.89 6.63
CA THR A 220 6.07 -10.42 7.64
C THR A 220 6.45 -10.95 9.01
N LYS A 221 6.56 -10.04 9.98
CA LYS A 221 6.94 -10.38 11.36
C LYS A 221 5.95 -11.38 12.00
N PRO A 222 6.40 -12.29 12.87
CA PRO A 222 5.54 -13.28 13.51
C PRO A 222 4.34 -12.67 14.22
N ALA A 223 4.52 -11.56 14.95
CA ALA A 223 3.42 -10.87 15.64
C ALA A 223 2.34 -10.33 14.66
N HIS A 224 2.75 -9.80 13.49
CA HIS A 224 1.80 -9.34 12.48
C HIS A 224 1.06 -10.53 11.84
N ARG A 225 1.77 -11.64 11.54
CA ARG A 225 1.14 -12.86 11.03
C ARG A 225 0.09 -13.41 12.00
N ALA A 226 0.43 -13.50 13.30
CA ALA A 226 -0.50 -13.95 14.33
C ALA A 226 -1.72 -13.03 14.44
N ALA A 227 -1.53 -11.72 14.41
CA ALA A 227 -2.62 -10.76 14.46
C ALA A 227 -3.57 -10.86 13.24
N ILE A 228 -3.04 -11.10 12.03
CA ILE A 228 -3.86 -11.33 10.83
C ILE A 228 -4.72 -12.59 10.97
N GLN A 229 -4.16 -13.69 11.48
CA GLN A 229 -4.85 -14.98 11.56
C GLN A 229 -6.04 -14.98 12.54
N THR A 230 -6.05 -14.07 13.51
CA THR A 230 -7.11 -13.95 14.51
C THR A 230 -8.04 -12.76 14.29
N ALA A 231 -7.76 -11.95 13.27
CA ALA A 231 -8.51 -10.72 12.99
C ALA A 231 -9.93 -11.01 12.50
N ARG A 232 -10.85 -10.16 12.93
CA ARG A 232 -12.20 -10.06 12.38
C ARG A 232 -12.32 -8.79 11.56
N PRO A 233 -13.34 -8.62 10.69
CA PRO A 233 -13.51 -7.40 9.89
C PRO A 233 -13.52 -6.11 10.73
N GLU A 234 -14.15 -6.13 11.91
CA GLU A 234 -14.27 -5.03 12.85
C GLU A 234 -12.97 -4.71 13.61
N ASP A 235 -11.98 -5.59 13.57
CA ASP A 235 -10.67 -5.38 14.20
C ASP A 235 -9.74 -4.50 13.35
N THR A 236 -10.20 -4.03 12.17
CA THR A 236 -9.44 -3.11 11.32
C THR A 236 -10.02 -1.71 11.32
N VAL A 237 -9.17 -0.72 11.20
CA VAL A 237 -9.54 0.69 11.14
C VAL A 237 -8.63 1.47 10.21
N VAL A 238 -9.14 2.55 9.63
CA VAL A 238 -8.31 3.52 8.90
C VAL A 238 -7.75 4.54 9.88
N THR A 239 -6.44 4.74 9.85
CA THR A 239 -5.70 5.64 10.76
C THR A 239 -4.64 6.44 10.01
N ASN A 240 -4.33 7.65 10.49
CA ASN A 240 -3.24 8.49 10.01
C ASN A 240 -2.04 8.55 10.97
N LEU A 241 -2.12 7.91 12.12
CA LEU A 241 -1.15 8.05 13.22
C LEU A 241 0.28 7.60 12.87
N PHE A 242 0.43 6.60 12.00
CA PHE A 242 1.74 6.00 11.72
C PHE A 242 2.52 6.68 10.61
N SER A 243 1.88 7.45 9.75
CA SER A 243 2.54 8.03 8.58
C SER A 243 2.02 9.41 8.18
N GLY A 244 0.90 9.85 8.78
CA GLY A 244 0.18 11.04 8.36
C GLY A 244 -0.80 10.80 7.20
N GLY A 245 -0.68 9.68 6.50
CA GLY A 245 -1.63 9.25 5.48
C GLY A 245 -2.64 8.26 6.04
N ALA A 246 -3.91 8.39 5.63
CA ALA A 246 -4.93 7.43 5.99
C ALA A 246 -4.57 6.04 5.47
N ALA A 247 -4.50 5.06 6.35
CA ALA A 247 -4.14 3.69 6.02
C ALA A 247 -4.90 2.71 6.92
N ARG A 248 -5.35 1.57 6.34
CA ARG A 248 -6.09 0.56 7.11
C ARG A 248 -5.14 -0.47 7.73
N GLY A 249 -5.30 -0.69 9.01
CA GLY A 249 -4.58 -1.71 9.77
C GLY A 249 -5.38 -2.23 10.94
N LEU A 250 -4.79 -3.17 11.67
CA LEU A 250 -5.37 -3.73 12.88
C LEU A 250 -5.28 -2.76 14.05
N TYR A 251 -6.31 -2.72 14.88
CA TYR A 251 -6.33 -1.93 16.11
C TYR A 251 -5.18 -2.32 17.03
N ASN A 252 -4.55 -1.30 17.63
CA ASN A 252 -3.61 -1.45 18.72
C ASN A 252 -3.82 -0.36 19.79
N ARG A 253 -2.99 -0.34 20.82
CA ARG A 253 -3.07 0.63 21.89
C ARG A 253 -2.95 2.07 21.38
N PHE A 254 -1.99 2.36 20.50
CA PHE A 254 -1.78 3.71 19.96
C PHE A 254 -3.02 4.24 19.25
N ILE A 255 -3.65 3.42 18.42
CA ILE A 255 -4.88 3.80 17.72
C ILE A 255 -6.03 4.05 18.69
N ARG A 256 -6.16 3.24 19.76
CA ARG A 256 -7.22 3.42 20.76
C ARG A 256 -7.05 4.69 21.58
N GLU A 257 -5.81 5.03 21.95
CA GLU A 257 -5.52 6.14 22.85
C GLU A 257 -5.41 7.49 22.15
N ALA A 258 -4.78 7.53 20.96
CA ALA A 258 -4.59 8.75 20.19
C ALA A 258 -5.71 9.04 19.18
N GLY A 259 -6.68 8.11 19.05
CA GLY A 259 -7.78 8.19 18.09
C GLY A 259 -7.37 7.66 16.70
N PRO A 260 -8.29 7.04 15.94
CA PRO A 260 -7.90 6.49 14.65
C PRO A 260 -7.44 7.58 13.68
N MET A 261 -8.14 8.73 13.62
CA MET A 261 -7.75 9.91 12.86
C MET A 261 -7.47 11.05 13.83
N ASN A 262 -6.32 11.69 13.69
CA ASN A 262 -5.87 12.75 14.57
C ASN A 262 -5.40 13.95 13.74
N ASP A 263 -6.01 15.11 13.95
CA ASP A 263 -5.73 16.33 13.18
C ASP A 263 -4.35 16.91 13.46
N ALA A 264 -3.74 16.57 14.61
CA ALA A 264 -2.37 16.96 14.90
C ALA A 264 -1.33 16.14 14.13
N ALA A 265 -1.70 14.99 13.55
CA ALA A 265 -0.77 14.18 12.79
C ALA A 265 -0.25 14.96 11.57
N LEU A 266 1.08 15.04 11.44
CA LEU A 266 1.72 15.66 10.30
C LEU A 266 1.25 14.99 8.99
N PRO A 267 1.14 15.74 7.88
CA PRO A 267 0.74 15.16 6.60
C PRO A 267 1.74 14.10 6.12
N PHE A 268 1.23 13.12 5.37
CA PHE A 268 2.06 12.04 4.79
C PHE A 268 3.21 12.59 3.93
N PRO A 269 4.43 12.11 4.10
CA PRO A 269 4.88 11.02 4.97
C PRO A 269 5.50 11.49 6.30
N LEU A 270 5.37 12.75 6.69
CA LEU A 270 6.15 13.42 7.74
C LEU A 270 5.88 12.85 9.15
N ALA A 271 4.65 12.45 9.47
CA ALA A 271 4.33 11.86 10.78
C ALA A 271 5.11 10.57 11.06
N GLY A 272 5.58 9.90 10.01
CA GLY A 272 6.21 8.58 10.10
C GLY A 272 7.56 8.58 10.80
N ALA A 273 8.29 9.69 10.86
CA ALA A 273 9.60 9.75 11.52
C ALA A 273 9.48 9.50 13.03
N ALA A 274 8.64 10.27 13.71
CA ALA A 274 8.45 10.16 15.15
C ALA A 274 7.70 8.86 15.53
N ALA A 275 6.63 8.50 14.83
CA ALA A 275 5.93 7.24 15.05
C ALA A 275 6.85 6.03 14.79
N GLY A 276 7.76 6.12 13.82
CA GLY A 276 8.78 5.11 13.52
C GLY A 276 9.81 4.94 14.63
N ALA A 277 10.27 6.02 15.27
CA ALA A 277 11.17 5.96 16.42
C ALA A 277 10.52 5.22 17.60
N LEU A 278 9.27 5.57 17.92
CA LEU A 278 8.49 4.90 18.97
C LEU A 278 8.31 3.41 18.67
N LYS A 279 7.89 3.08 17.47
CA LYS A 279 7.77 1.69 16.99
C LYS A 279 9.09 0.94 17.17
N ALA A 280 10.21 1.51 16.70
CA ALA A 280 11.51 0.84 16.75
C ALA A 280 11.96 0.54 18.19
N ALA A 281 11.71 1.45 19.10
CA ALA A 281 12.05 1.28 20.53
C ALA A 281 11.18 0.22 21.20
N THR A 282 9.88 0.22 20.93
CA THR A 282 8.92 -0.70 21.57
C THR A 282 9.06 -2.12 21.03
N GLU A 283 9.26 -2.30 19.74
CA GLU A 283 9.47 -3.62 19.13
C GLU A 283 10.73 -4.34 19.67
N LYS A 284 11.79 -3.59 20.01
CA LYS A 284 12.99 -4.17 20.68
C LYS A 284 12.66 -4.79 22.04
N GLN A 285 11.58 -4.35 22.68
CA GLN A 285 11.10 -4.87 23.95
C GLN A 285 9.96 -5.89 23.78
N GLY A 286 9.68 -6.32 22.54
CA GLY A 286 8.58 -7.25 22.21
C GLY A 286 7.19 -6.62 22.30
N CYS A 287 7.09 -5.28 22.41
CA CYS A 287 5.82 -4.56 22.43
C CYS A 287 5.47 -4.07 21.03
N TYR A 288 4.29 -4.45 20.53
CA TYR A 288 3.79 -4.09 19.21
C TYR A 288 2.63 -3.08 19.24
N ASP A 289 2.39 -2.46 20.36
CA ASP A 289 1.31 -1.49 20.59
C ASP A 289 1.39 -0.25 19.69
N PHE A 290 2.56 0.01 19.11
CA PHE A 290 2.84 1.13 18.20
C PHE A 290 3.26 0.68 16.81
N SER A 291 3.01 -0.58 16.46
CA SER A 291 3.36 -1.13 15.15
C SER A 291 2.18 -1.04 14.18
N PRO A 292 2.37 -0.49 12.97
CA PRO A 292 1.31 -0.46 11.95
C PRO A 292 1.14 -1.85 11.34
N PHE A 293 0.22 -2.62 11.84
CA PHE A 293 -0.14 -3.91 11.27
C PHE A 293 -1.17 -3.70 10.15
N TRP A 294 -0.67 -3.31 8.99
CA TRP A 294 -1.52 -3.07 7.83
C TRP A 294 -2.21 -4.34 7.37
N ALA A 295 -3.54 -4.30 7.26
CA ALA A 295 -4.37 -5.41 6.85
C ALA A 295 -5.71 -4.92 6.34
N GLY A 296 -6.27 -5.58 5.32
CA GLY A 296 -7.64 -5.33 4.85
C GLY A 296 -8.68 -5.97 5.76
N GLN A 297 -9.95 -5.62 5.55
CA GLN A 297 -11.05 -6.09 6.41
C GLN A 297 -11.23 -7.61 6.39
N ASN A 298 -10.89 -8.28 5.29
CA ASN A 298 -10.97 -9.74 5.18
C ASN A 298 -9.70 -10.47 5.66
N ALA A 299 -8.89 -9.83 6.53
CA ALA A 299 -7.63 -10.39 7.03
C ALA A 299 -7.81 -11.79 7.64
N GLY A 300 -8.81 -11.99 8.48
CA GLY A 300 -9.06 -13.27 9.15
C GLY A 300 -9.51 -14.42 8.23
N LEU A 301 -9.85 -14.14 6.98
CA LEU A 301 -10.12 -15.16 5.96
C LEU A 301 -8.84 -15.64 5.26
N CYS A 302 -7.74 -14.90 5.39
CA CYS A 302 -6.46 -15.27 4.80
C CYS A 302 -5.88 -16.51 5.48
N ARG A 303 -5.22 -17.38 4.72
CA ARG A 303 -4.64 -18.63 5.23
C ARG A 303 -3.15 -18.68 4.89
N PRO A 304 -2.31 -19.16 5.82
CA PRO A 304 -0.87 -19.37 5.58
C PRO A 304 -0.62 -20.40 4.46
N GLY A 305 0.56 -20.37 3.91
CA GLY A 305 1.07 -21.30 2.92
C GLY A 305 2.09 -20.62 2.00
N SER A 306 2.65 -21.39 1.06
CA SER A 306 3.48 -20.83 0.01
C SER A 306 2.71 -19.83 -0.86
N ALA A 307 3.41 -18.91 -1.52
CA ALA A 307 2.78 -18.00 -2.47
C ALA A 307 2.03 -18.76 -3.58
N ALA A 308 2.50 -19.95 -3.97
CA ALA A 308 1.85 -20.81 -4.96
C ALA A 308 0.49 -21.32 -4.46
N GLU A 309 0.44 -21.86 -3.23
CA GLU A 309 -0.80 -22.33 -2.63
C GLU A 309 -1.81 -21.18 -2.42
N ILE A 310 -1.33 -19.99 -2.08
CA ILE A 310 -2.21 -18.82 -1.96
C ILE A 310 -2.82 -18.46 -3.33
N VAL A 311 -2.02 -18.44 -4.41
CA VAL A 311 -2.53 -18.18 -5.77
C VAL A 311 -3.51 -19.29 -6.18
N GLU A 312 -3.21 -20.55 -5.93
CA GLU A 312 -4.09 -21.67 -6.24
C GLU A 312 -5.45 -21.54 -5.55
N ARG A 313 -5.45 -21.20 -4.25
CA ARG A 313 -6.71 -20.93 -3.49
C ARG A 313 -7.49 -19.75 -4.05
N LEU A 314 -6.82 -18.69 -4.47
CA LEU A 314 -7.48 -17.52 -5.08
C LEU A 314 -8.06 -17.83 -6.46
N CYS A 315 -7.42 -18.70 -7.24
CA CYS A 315 -7.84 -19.10 -8.58
C CYS A 315 -8.80 -20.30 -8.61
N GLY A 316 -9.12 -20.90 -7.46
CA GLY A 316 -9.95 -22.10 -7.38
C GLY A 316 -11.33 -21.93 -8.02
N GLY A 317 -11.63 -22.76 -9.05
CA GLY A 317 -12.88 -22.71 -9.79
C GLY A 317 -13.04 -21.55 -10.77
N ILE A 318 -11.93 -20.88 -11.13
CA ILE A 318 -11.89 -19.93 -12.24
C ILE A 318 -11.42 -20.71 -13.46
N GLU A 319 -12.28 -20.81 -14.48
CA GLU A 319 -11.88 -21.36 -15.79
C GLU A 319 -10.83 -20.45 -16.42
N ARG A 320 -9.75 -21.04 -16.93
CA ARG A 320 -8.63 -20.32 -17.57
C ARG A 320 -8.97 -19.98 -19.01
#